data_5f75de2cf17b2225e7a77fdbad214b2a
#
_entry.id   5f75de2cf17b2225e7a77fdbad214b2a
#
_cell.length_a   1.000
_cell.length_b   1.000
_cell.length_c   1.000
_cell.angle_alpha   90.00
_cell.angle_beta   90.00
_cell.angle_gamma   90.00
#
_symmetry.space_group_name_H-M   'P 1'
#
loop_
_entity.id
_entity.type
_entity.pdbx_description
1 polymer ?
#
loop_
_entity_poly.entity_id
_entity_poly.type
_entity_poly.pdbx_seq_one_letter_code
_entity_poly.pdbx_strand_id
1 'polypeptide(L)'
;MAAFSPERRVTENRGMIPPTGDRRRSRLAGKSIAERIDPTVEESYWRANYSREPYYERGYTFEDYRAGYLTGWEGRVRYDGRSFDQVERDLQRDYMRNRGTSRLDWAKNRHAARAAWERIDYL
;
A
#
# COMPACT_ATOMS: atom_id res chain seq x y z
N MET A 1 -12.48 37.61 8.32
CA MET A 1 -12.30 37.32 8.49
C MET A 1 -12.13 36.63 8.33
N ALA A 2 -12.40 36.55 8.21
CA ALA A 2 -12.22 35.97 8.27
C ALA A 2 -11.88 35.20 7.93
N ALA A 3 -12.15 35.21 7.79
CA ALA A 3 -11.87 34.54 7.74
C ALA A 3 -11.40 33.66 7.37
N PHE A 4 -11.62 33.67 7.47
CA PHE A 4 -11.21 32.83 7.42
C PHE A 4 -10.96 32.01 7.13
N SER A 5 -11.27 32.39 6.88
CA SER A 5 -11.03 31.81 6.95
C SER A 5 -10.66 30.81 6.61
N PRO A 6 -10.86 30.85 6.57
CA PRO A 6 -10.43 30.13 6.49
C PRO A 6 -10.09 29.20 6.12
N GLU A 7 -10.33 29.25 6.11
CA GLU A 7 -10.07 28.73 6.22
C GLU A 7 -9.85 28.07 5.82
N ARG A 8 -9.98 28.31 5.26
CA ARG A 8 -9.77 27.95 5.33
C ARG A 8 -9.60 27.33 5.08
N ARG A 9 -9.73 27.51 4.79
CA ARG A 9 -9.40 27.18 5.05
C ARG A 9 -9.20 26.50 4.98
N VAL A 10 -9.39 26.69 4.81
CA VAL A 10 -8.97 26.34 5.27
C VAL A 10 -8.80 25.67 5.14
N THR A 11 -9.17 25.95 4.82
CA THR A 11 -8.83 25.71 5.24
C THR A 11 -8.58 25.06 5.09
N GLU A 12 -8.75 25.21 4.83
CA GLU A 12 -8.44 25.02 5.17
C GLU A 12 -8.20 24.27 5.03
N ASN A 13 -8.43 24.38 4.55
CA ASN A 13 -8.11 23.96 4.89
C ASN A 13 -8.08 23.31 4.73
N ARG A 14 -8.34 23.38 4.40
CA ARG A 14 -8.26 23.14 4.80
C ARG A 14 -8.03 22.59 4.89
N GLY A 15 -8.59 22.61 4.14
CA GLY A 15 -8.26 22.55 4.83
C GLY A 15 -7.92 21.89 4.73
N MET A 16 -8.12 21.80 4.65
CA MET A 16 -7.73 21.64 5.21
C MET A 16 -7.48 21.01 5.43
N ILE A 17 -8.09 20.91 4.79
CA ILE A 17 -7.61 20.70 5.47
C ILE A 17 -7.43 20.17 5.68
N PRO A 18 -7.76 19.96 5.49
CA PRO A 18 -7.32 19.80 6.14
C PRO A 18 -7.21 19.22 6.20
N PRO A 19 -7.59 19.12 6.03
CA PRO A 19 -7.16 18.94 6.55
C PRO A 19 -7.00 18.16 6.58
N THR A 20 -7.30 17.99 6.29
CA THR A 20 -6.87 17.68 6.83
C THR A 20 -6.44 16.92 6.89
N GLY A 21 -6.81 16.58 6.42
CA GLY A 21 -6.30 16.37 7.05
C GLY A 21 -5.74 15.72 6.91
N ASP A 22 -5.82 15.56 6.73
CA ASP A 22 -5.07 15.44 7.11
C ASP A 22 -4.54 15.11 7.34
N ARG A 23 -4.75 15.07 7.05
CA ARG A 23 -4.02 15.06 7.56
C ARG A 23 -3.47 14.55 8.14
N ARG A 24 -3.90 14.30 7.96
CA ARG A 24 -3.23 13.84 8.67
C ARG A 24 -2.42 13.59 8.60
N ARG A 25 -2.49 13.68 8.36
CA ARG A 25 -1.61 13.52 8.49
C ARG A 25 -0.71 13.82 8.58
N SER A 26 -0.56 13.93 8.70
CA SER A 26 0.31 14.26 8.88
C SER A 26 1.03 14.30 9.30
N ARG A 27 0.93 14.21 10.11
CA ARG A 27 1.69 14.22 10.44
C ARG A 27 2.98 13.74 10.25
N LEU A 28 3.30 13.14 10.54
CA LEU A 28 4.55 13.07 9.79
C LEU A 28 4.51 14.05 8.64
N ALA A 29 4.42 15.28 9.04
CA ALA A 29 4.29 16.36 8.08
C ALA A 29 5.45 16.31 7.08
N GLY A 30 5.13 16.43 5.81
CA GLY A 30 6.12 16.55 4.76
C GLY A 30 6.63 15.25 4.17
N LYS A 31 6.36 14.11 4.80
CA LYS A 31 6.81 12.84 4.23
C LYS A 31 5.74 12.23 3.36
N SER A 32 6.09 11.95 2.11
CA SER A 32 5.20 11.21 1.22
C SER A 32 5.14 9.75 1.68
N ILE A 33 4.14 9.03 1.18
CA ILE A 33 4.04 7.62 1.52
C ILE A 33 5.25 6.84 0.99
N ALA A 34 5.78 7.25 -0.17
CA ALA A 34 6.97 6.61 -0.73
C ALA A 34 8.17 6.72 0.19
N GLU A 35 8.30 7.85 0.88
CA GLU A 35 9.44 8.08 1.78
C GLU A 35 9.34 7.28 3.07
N ARG A 36 8.13 6.78 3.40
CA ARG A 36 7.92 6.02 4.63
C ARG A 36 8.06 4.52 4.43
N ILE A 37 8.21 4.07 3.19
CA ILE A 37 8.29 2.67 2.89
C ILE A 37 9.74 2.28 2.64
N ASP A 38 10.20 1.27 3.36
CA ASP A 38 11.53 0.67 3.16
C ASP A 38 11.29 -0.73 2.58
N PRO A 39 11.59 -0.94 1.29
CA PRO A 39 11.36 -2.25 0.67
C PRO A 39 12.08 -3.40 1.37
N THR A 40 13.26 -3.15 1.94
CA THR A 40 13.99 -4.18 2.67
C THR A 40 13.25 -4.60 3.92
N VAL A 41 12.68 -3.63 4.64
CA VAL A 41 11.89 -3.91 5.84
C VAL A 41 10.62 -4.67 5.46
N GLU A 42 9.95 -4.25 4.38
CA GLU A 42 8.74 -4.92 3.94
C GLU A 42 9.02 -6.36 3.52
N GLU A 43 10.08 -6.59 2.77
CA GLU A 43 10.44 -7.94 2.37
C GLU A 43 10.76 -8.81 3.58
N SER A 44 11.52 -8.29 4.53
CA SER A 44 11.87 -9.04 5.75
C SER A 44 10.63 -9.39 6.56
N TYR A 45 9.71 -8.44 6.68
CA TYR A 45 8.46 -8.68 7.41
C TYR A 45 7.67 -9.84 6.79
N TRP A 46 7.47 -9.79 5.46
CA TRP A 46 6.67 -10.80 4.79
C TRP A 46 7.39 -12.14 4.74
N ARG A 47 8.71 -12.14 4.59
CA ARG A 47 9.47 -13.39 4.64
C ARG A 47 9.26 -14.11 5.98
N ALA A 48 9.17 -13.33 7.06
CA ALA A 48 8.97 -13.90 8.39
C ALA A 48 7.53 -14.29 8.67
N ASN A 49 6.55 -13.70 7.97
CA ASN A 49 5.14 -13.82 8.35
C ASN A 49 4.22 -14.46 7.32
N TYR A 50 4.67 -14.67 6.09
CA TYR A 50 3.77 -15.14 5.02
C TYR A 50 3.09 -16.46 5.36
N SER A 51 3.79 -17.35 6.03
CA SER A 51 3.24 -18.68 6.31
C SER A 51 2.20 -18.69 7.43
N ARG A 52 2.01 -17.54 8.08
CA ARG A 52 0.98 -17.39 9.12
C ARG A 52 -0.29 -16.75 8.59
N GLU A 53 -0.27 -16.32 7.33
CA GLU A 53 -1.42 -15.63 6.74
C GLU A 53 -2.50 -16.65 6.36
N PRO A 54 -3.78 -16.29 6.47
CA PRO A 54 -4.87 -17.22 6.21
C PRO A 54 -4.92 -17.74 4.76
N TYR A 55 -4.33 -16.99 3.82
CA TYR A 55 -4.32 -17.41 2.41
C TYR A 55 -3.11 -18.28 2.06
N TYR A 56 -2.21 -18.52 3.02
CA TYR A 56 -1.03 -19.35 2.77
C TYR A 56 -1.45 -20.79 2.47
N GLU A 57 -0.83 -21.38 1.44
CA GLU A 57 -1.05 -22.77 1.07
C GLU A 57 0.24 -23.54 1.20
N ARG A 58 0.16 -24.70 1.83
CA ARG A 58 1.32 -25.58 1.96
C ARG A 58 1.86 -25.94 0.59
N GLY A 59 3.17 -26.05 0.51
CA GLY A 59 3.83 -26.39 -0.74
C GLY A 59 4.33 -25.18 -1.51
N TYR A 60 3.87 -24.00 -1.14
CA TYR A 60 4.41 -22.77 -1.72
C TYR A 60 5.40 -22.15 -0.76
N THR A 61 6.39 -21.45 -1.32
CA THR A 61 7.46 -20.80 -0.53
C THR A 61 7.29 -19.30 -0.55
N PHE A 62 8.10 -18.60 0.25
CA PHE A 62 8.09 -17.14 0.19
C PHE A 62 8.33 -16.64 -1.22
N GLU A 63 9.20 -17.30 -1.99
CA GLU A 63 9.51 -16.85 -3.36
C GLU A 63 8.27 -16.87 -4.26
N ASP A 64 7.32 -17.75 -3.98
CA ASP A 64 6.07 -17.77 -4.74
C ASP A 64 5.19 -16.57 -4.43
N TYR A 65 5.18 -16.12 -3.16
CA TYR A 65 4.34 -14.99 -2.72
C TYR A 65 5.02 -13.64 -2.90
N ARG A 66 6.35 -13.62 -2.99
CA ARG A 66 7.13 -12.40 -2.99
C ARG A 66 6.66 -11.37 -4.00
N ALA A 67 6.39 -11.79 -5.22
CA ALA A 67 5.95 -10.87 -6.27
C ALA A 67 4.59 -10.24 -5.94
N GLY A 68 3.74 -10.97 -5.23
CA GLY A 68 2.45 -10.44 -4.77
C GLY A 68 2.65 -9.34 -3.74
N TYR A 69 3.48 -9.59 -2.74
CA TYR A 69 3.77 -8.57 -1.73
C TYR A 69 4.39 -7.33 -2.35
N LEU A 70 5.37 -7.53 -3.23
CA LEU A 70 6.03 -6.43 -3.94
C LEU A 70 5.00 -5.59 -4.71
N THR A 71 4.12 -6.26 -5.45
CA THR A 71 3.07 -5.58 -6.22
C THR A 71 2.19 -4.75 -5.29
N GLY A 72 1.89 -5.29 -4.11
CA GLY A 72 1.04 -4.60 -3.14
C GLY A 72 1.66 -3.33 -2.59
N TRP A 73 2.88 -3.40 -2.08
CA TRP A 73 3.46 -2.21 -1.48
C TRP A 73 3.86 -1.19 -2.53
N GLU A 74 4.36 -1.61 -3.68
CA GLU A 74 4.66 -0.68 -4.76
C GLU A 74 3.40 -0.04 -5.31
N GLY A 75 2.33 -0.84 -5.42
CA GLY A 75 1.05 -0.33 -5.90
C GLY A 75 0.46 0.71 -4.96
N ARG A 76 0.59 0.49 -3.66
CA ARG A 76 0.08 1.45 -2.68
C ARG A 76 0.70 2.83 -2.88
N VAL A 77 1.99 2.86 -3.22
CA VAL A 77 2.67 4.11 -3.53
C VAL A 77 2.24 4.66 -4.88
N ARG A 78 2.26 3.80 -5.90
CA ARG A 78 1.97 4.22 -7.29
C ARG A 78 0.56 4.76 -7.45
N TYR A 79 -0.39 4.14 -6.78
CA TYR A 79 -1.81 4.49 -6.89
C TYR A 79 -2.33 5.17 -5.62
N ASP A 80 -1.48 5.96 -4.99
CA ASP A 80 -1.83 6.63 -3.73
C ASP A 80 -3.12 7.43 -3.89
N GLY A 81 -3.96 7.37 -2.88
CA GLY A 81 -5.26 8.03 -2.90
C GLY A 81 -6.38 7.18 -3.50
N ARG A 82 -6.07 5.99 -4.03
CA ARG A 82 -7.05 5.08 -4.62
C ARG A 82 -7.14 3.82 -3.75
N SER A 83 -8.30 3.17 -3.78
CA SER A 83 -8.45 1.92 -3.03
C SER A 83 -7.87 0.75 -3.84
N PHE A 84 -7.54 -0.33 -3.15
CA PHE A 84 -7.09 -1.56 -3.80
C PHE A 84 -8.08 -2.00 -4.87
N ASP A 85 -9.38 -2.00 -4.52
CA ASP A 85 -10.41 -2.48 -5.45
C ASP A 85 -10.50 -1.61 -6.70
N GLN A 86 -10.30 -0.30 -6.57
CA GLN A 86 -10.35 0.60 -7.72
C GLN A 86 -9.23 0.35 -8.71
N VAL A 87 -8.08 -0.13 -8.25
CA VAL A 87 -6.91 -0.31 -9.10
C VAL A 87 -6.53 -1.76 -9.30
N GLU A 88 -7.39 -2.69 -8.93
CA GLU A 88 -7.03 -4.11 -8.97
C GLU A 88 -6.60 -4.56 -10.38
N ARG A 89 -7.23 -4.04 -11.43
CA ARG A 89 -6.81 -4.39 -12.79
C ARG A 89 -5.39 -3.92 -13.09
N ASP A 90 -5.05 -2.73 -12.62
CA ASP A 90 -3.70 -2.20 -12.79
C ASP A 90 -2.70 -3.04 -12.00
N LEU A 91 -3.09 -3.44 -10.79
CA LEU A 91 -2.23 -4.28 -9.96
C LEU A 91 -2.01 -5.66 -10.59
N GLN A 92 -3.04 -6.23 -11.20
CA GLN A 92 -2.89 -7.50 -11.90
C GLN A 92 -1.87 -7.39 -13.03
N ARG A 93 -1.94 -6.31 -13.80
CA ARG A 93 -0.98 -6.06 -14.88
C ARG A 93 0.43 -5.90 -14.30
N ASP A 94 0.55 -5.15 -13.21
CA ASP A 94 1.85 -4.95 -12.57
C ASP A 94 2.40 -6.27 -12.02
N TYR A 95 1.53 -7.10 -11.45
CA TYR A 95 1.93 -8.42 -10.96
C TYR A 95 2.50 -9.27 -12.09
N MET A 96 1.87 -9.25 -13.26
CA MET A 96 2.36 -10.04 -14.38
C MET A 96 3.78 -9.63 -14.77
N ARG A 97 4.12 -8.35 -14.63
CA ARG A 97 5.49 -7.89 -14.88
C ARG A 97 6.44 -8.30 -13.75
N ASN A 98 5.96 -8.33 -12.53
CA ASN A 98 6.78 -8.63 -11.35
C ASN A 98 6.91 -10.13 -11.08
N ARG A 99 6.09 -10.93 -11.73
CA ARG A 99 5.85 -12.31 -11.33
C ARG A 99 7.11 -13.18 -11.24
N GLY A 100 8.04 -13.01 -12.19
CA GLY A 100 9.28 -13.77 -12.16
C GLY A 100 9.03 -15.27 -12.12
N THR A 101 9.59 -15.93 -11.12
CA THR A 101 9.49 -17.38 -10.97
C THR A 101 8.32 -17.82 -10.09
N SER A 102 7.45 -16.90 -9.68
CA SER A 102 6.30 -17.26 -8.85
C SER A 102 5.39 -18.26 -9.58
N ARG A 103 5.01 -19.31 -8.88
CA ARG A 103 4.10 -20.34 -9.40
C ARG A 103 2.64 -19.96 -9.21
N LEU A 104 2.37 -18.85 -8.51
CA LEU A 104 1.01 -18.44 -8.19
C LEU A 104 0.47 -17.50 -9.27
N ASP A 105 -0.81 -17.70 -9.63
CA ASP A 105 -1.49 -16.75 -10.50
C ASP A 105 -2.02 -15.59 -9.67
N TRP A 106 -2.58 -14.59 -10.34
CA TRP A 106 -3.10 -13.40 -9.64
C TRP A 106 -4.23 -13.77 -8.69
N ALA A 107 -5.10 -14.71 -9.08
CA ALA A 107 -6.22 -15.09 -8.23
C ALA A 107 -5.76 -15.50 -6.84
N LYS A 108 -4.60 -16.14 -6.74
CA LYS A 108 -4.04 -16.53 -5.45
C LYS A 108 -3.18 -15.45 -4.84
N ASN A 109 -2.33 -14.82 -5.65
CA ASN A 109 -1.36 -13.87 -5.10
C ASN A 109 -1.94 -12.48 -4.85
N ARG A 110 -3.19 -12.22 -5.29
CA ARG A 110 -3.86 -10.97 -4.97
C ARG A 110 -4.05 -10.78 -3.46
N HIS A 111 -4.17 -11.88 -2.74
CA HIS A 111 -4.31 -11.82 -1.28
C HIS A 111 -3.04 -11.30 -0.62
N ALA A 112 -1.88 -11.73 -1.12
CA ALA A 112 -0.61 -11.21 -0.65
C ALA A 112 -0.46 -9.73 -0.99
N ALA A 113 -0.86 -9.36 -2.21
CA ALA A 113 -0.80 -7.96 -2.63
C ALA A 113 -1.70 -7.09 -1.74
N ARG A 114 -2.91 -7.55 -1.45
CA ARG A 114 -3.81 -6.80 -0.57
C ARG A 114 -3.22 -6.68 0.84
N ALA A 115 -2.64 -7.75 1.36
CA ALA A 115 -2.06 -7.72 2.70
C ALA A 115 -0.92 -6.69 2.77
N ALA A 116 -0.05 -6.68 1.76
CA ALA A 116 1.05 -5.70 1.72
C ALA A 116 0.52 -4.27 1.58
N TRP A 117 -0.49 -4.08 0.75
CA TRP A 117 -1.15 -2.78 0.58
C TRP A 117 -1.69 -2.27 1.92
N GLU A 118 -2.42 -3.14 2.63
CA GLU A 118 -3.06 -2.76 3.89
C GLU A 118 -2.05 -2.49 4.98
N ARG A 119 -0.95 -3.25 5.01
CA ARG A 119 0.11 -2.98 5.99
C ARG A 119 0.66 -1.56 5.84
N ILE A 120 0.81 -1.09 4.62
CA ILE A 120 1.32 0.26 4.38
C ILE A 120 0.36 1.31 4.95
N ASP A 121 -0.94 1.05 4.93
CA ASP A 121 -1.92 1.98 5.48
C ASP A 121 -1.73 2.23 6.98
N TYR A 122 -1.03 1.34 7.68
CA TYR A 122 -0.81 1.46 9.12
C TYR A 122 0.59 1.99 9.47
N LEU A 123 1.36 2.39 8.50
CA LEU A 123 2.72 2.93 8.76
C LEU A 123 2.73 4.46 9.03
#